data_b34e2fccb4cf9489e3586ddf59af996e
#
_entry.id   b34e2fccb4cf9489e3586ddf59af996e
#
_cell.length_a   1.000
_cell.length_b   1.000
_cell.length_c   1.000
_cell.angle_alpha   90.00
_cell.angle_beta   90.00
_cell.angle_gamma   90.00
#
_symmetry.space_group_name_H-M   'P 1'
#
loop_
_entity.id
_entity.type
_entity.pdbx_description
1 polymer ?
#
loop_
_entity_poly.entity_id
_entity_poly.type
_entity_poly.pdbx_seq_one_letter_code
_entity_poly.pdbx_strand_id
1 'polypeptide(L)'
;MKTVGLINIQFAIKNDTVYIIEANPRASRTVPFISKAYKQPYVNYATKIMLGKNKIGDFKFQSKLDGFAIKQPVFSFSKFPNVNKNLGPEMKSTGESILFIEDLKDDDFYEIYSRRKMYLTK
;
A
#
# COMPACT_ATOMS: atom_id res chain seq x y z
N MET A 1 -15.75 18.55 8.75
CA MET A 1 -15.49 17.32 9.53
C MET A 1 -14.16 17.46 10.23
N LYS A 2 -14.09 17.30 11.55
CA LYS A 2 -12.82 17.32 12.29
C LYS A 2 -12.33 15.88 12.43
N THR A 3 -11.34 15.49 11.63
CA THR A 3 -10.75 14.14 11.68
C THR A 3 -9.41 14.22 12.37
N VAL A 4 -9.19 13.35 13.35
CA VAL A 4 -7.92 13.21 14.07
C VAL A 4 -7.38 11.79 13.82
N GLY A 5 -6.14 11.68 13.38
CA GLY A 5 -5.50 10.40 13.07
C GLY A 5 -5.33 10.19 11.57
N LEU A 6 -5.57 8.97 11.11
CA LEU A 6 -5.38 8.58 9.70
C LEU A 6 -6.67 8.77 8.90
N ILE A 7 -6.50 9.21 7.67
CA ILE A 7 -7.56 9.30 6.67
C ILE A 7 -7.07 8.66 5.37
N ASN A 8 -7.94 7.91 4.73
CA ASN A 8 -7.72 7.36 3.40
C ASN A 8 -8.59 8.11 2.40
N ILE A 9 -7.97 8.67 1.36
CA ILE A 9 -8.68 9.42 0.32
C ILE A 9 -8.38 8.77 -1.03
N GLN A 10 -9.43 8.54 -1.82
CA GLN A 10 -9.32 8.06 -3.19
C GLN A 10 -9.57 9.22 -4.16
N PHE A 11 -8.72 9.29 -5.17
CA PHE A 11 -8.75 10.32 -6.19
C PHE A 11 -8.89 9.72 -7.58
N ALA A 12 -9.52 10.45 -8.49
CA ALA A 12 -9.42 10.26 -9.93
C ALA A 12 -8.77 11.49 -10.56
N ILE A 13 -8.00 11.31 -11.61
CA ILE A 13 -7.37 12.39 -12.36
C ILE A 13 -7.88 12.32 -13.80
N LYS A 14 -8.39 13.44 -14.31
CA LYS A 14 -8.81 13.59 -15.70
C LYS A 14 -8.44 14.99 -16.18
N ASN A 15 -7.71 15.10 -17.28
CA ASN A 15 -7.30 16.37 -17.87
C ASN A 15 -6.66 17.30 -16.81
N ASP A 16 -5.66 16.79 -16.07
CA ASP A 16 -4.92 17.45 -14.99
C ASP A 16 -5.80 17.96 -13.82
N THR A 17 -7.07 17.59 -13.81
CA THR A 17 -7.99 17.92 -12.72
C THR A 17 -8.12 16.74 -11.77
N VAL A 18 -7.94 17.00 -10.47
CA VAL A 18 -8.05 16.00 -9.40
C VAL A 18 -9.47 16.00 -8.83
N TYR A 19 -10.11 14.85 -8.86
CA TYR A 19 -11.44 14.61 -8.32
C TYR A 19 -11.32 13.71 -7.08
N ILE A 20 -11.99 14.07 -5.99
CA ILE A 20 -12.11 13.20 -4.83
C ILE A 20 -13.28 12.25 -5.05
N ILE A 21 -13.00 10.94 -5.04
CA ILE A 21 -14.03 9.90 -5.14
C ILE A 21 -14.63 9.65 -3.77
N GLU A 22 -13.77 9.37 -2.77
CA GLU A 22 -14.21 9.14 -1.39
C GLU A 22 -13.11 9.51 -0.39
N ALA A 23 -13.52 9.82 0.83
CA ALA A 23 -12.65 10.06 1.97
C ALA A 23 -13.12 9.24 3.17
N ASN A 24 -12.28 8.33 3.63
CA ASN A 24 -12.56 7.42 4.73
C ASN A 24 -11.70 7.79 5.95
N PRO A 25 -12.28 8.32 7.05
CA PRO A 25 -11.54 8.70 8.25
C PRO A 25 -11.16 7.47 9.09
N ARG A 26 -10.31 6.63 8.55
CA ARG A 26 -9.79 5.41 9.16
C ARG A 26 -8.47 5.02 8.52
N ALA A 27 -7.72 4.15 9.20
CA ALA A 27 -6.59 3.46 8.58
C ALA A 27 -7.05 2.59 7.40
N SER A 28 -6.18 2.43 6.41
CA SER A 28 -6.37 1.53 5.29
C SER A 28 -5.29 0.44 5.28
N ARG A 29 -5.47 -0.59 4.46
CA ARG A 29 -4.44 -1.61 4.23
C ARG A 29 -3.16 -1.05 3.56
N THR A 30 -3.22 0.16 3.04
CA THR A 30 -2.07 0.85 2.47
C THR A 30 -1.12 1.39 3.55
N VAL A 31 -1.62 1.67 4.75
CA VAL A 31 -0.81 2.26 5.83
C VAL A 31 0.39 1.40 6.22
N PRO A 32 0.27 0.07 6.45
CA PRO A 32 1.43 -0.78 6.74
C PRO A 32 2.45 -0.79 5.60
N PHE A 33 1.99 -0.77 4.35
CA PHE A 33 2.84 -0.70 3.17
C PHE A 33 3.65 0.61 3.14
N ILE A 34 2.99 1.75 3.27
CA ILE A 34 3.64 3.07 3.30
C ILE A 34 4.58 3.18 4.50
N SER A 35 4.16 2.72 5.68
CA SER A 35 5.01 2.74 6.88
C SER A 35 6.31 1.97 6.68
N LYS A 36 6.27 0.83 6.00
CA LYS A 36 7.46 0.04 5.66
C LYS A 36 8.29 0.70 4.56
N ALA A 37 7.65 1.21 3.51
CA ALA A 37 8.33 1.86 2.40
C ALA A 37 9.14 3.09 2.88
N TYR A 38 8.53 3.94 3.67
CA TYR A 38 9.19 5.13 4.21
C TYR A 38 9.98 4.89 5.50
N LYS A 39 10.01 3.66 6.01
CA LYS A 39 10.64 3.31 7.30
C LYS A 39 10.14 4.22 8.45
N GLN A 40 8.85 4.57 8.43
CA GLN A 40 8.22 5.52 9.36
C GLN A 40 7.04 4.85 10.07
N PRO A 41 6.94 4.93 11.39
CA PRO A 41 5.86 4.30 12.17
C PRO A 41 4.59 5.14 12.18
N TYR A 42 3.97 5.38 11.02
CA TYR A 42 2.80 6.27 10.88
C TYR A 42 1.61 5.88 11.77
N VAL A 43 1.40 4.59 12.01
CA VAL A 43 0.34 4.13 12.93
C VAL A 43 0.62 4.60 14.36
N ASN A 44 1.87 4.50 14.82
CA ASN A 44 2.28 4.98 16.14
C ASN A 44 2.10 6.50 16.26
N TYR A 45 2.48 7.26 15.22
CA TYR A 45 2.27 8.71 15.19
C TYR A 45 0.79 9.06 15.30
N ALA A 46 -0.05 8.43 14.49
CA ALA A 46 -1.49 8.64 14.54
C ALA A 46 -2.08 8.31 15.91
N THR A 47 -1.68 7.20 16.51
CA THR A 47 -2.13 6.79 17.85
C THR A 47 -1.76 7.84 18.90
N LYS A 48 -0.54 8.35 18.89
CA LYS A 48 -0.10 9.39 19.83
C LYS A 48 -0.89 10.69 19.68
N ILE A 49 -1.19 11.07 18.43
CA ILE A 49 -2.00 12.25 18.14
C ILE A 49 -3.44 12.04 18.64
N MET A 50 -4.05 10.87 18.37
CA MET A 50 -5.42 10.55 18.81
C MET A 50 -5.55 10.53 20.33
N LEU A 51 -4.50 10.13 21.04
CA LEU A 51 -4.43 10.14 22.50
C LEU A 51 -4.10 11.53 23.07
N GLY A 52 -3.93 12.55 22.25
CA GLY A 52 -3.56 13.89 22.67
C GLY A 52 -2.14 14.02 23.24
N LYS A 53 -1.30 12.99 23.08
CA LYS A 53 0.08 12.98 23.60
C LYS A 53 1.04 13.82 22.76
N ASN A 54 0.78 13.93 21.46
CA ASN A 54 1.60 14.65 20.50
C ASN A 54 0.74 15.43 19.51
N LYS A 55 1.32 16.46 18.93
CA LYS A 55 0.78 17.17 17.75
C LYS A 55 1.48 16.67 16.49
N ILE A 56 0.86 16.88 15.32
CA ILE A 56 1.43 16.45 14.04
C ILE A 56 2.81 17.06 13.77
N GLY A 57 3.03 18.30 14.19
CA GLY A 57 4.31 19.01 14.05
C GLY A 57 5.46 18.44 14.91
N ASP A 58 5.17 17.57 15.87
CA ASP A 58 6.22 16.95 16.72
C ASP A 58 6.94 15.81 15.97
N PHE A 59 6.43 15.38 14.81
CA PHE A 59 6.99 14.30 14.01
C PHE A 59 7.70 14.83 12.76
N LYS A 60 8.85 14.25 12.46
CA LYS A 60 9.53 14.50 11.18
C LYS A 60 9.07 13.46 10.16
N PHE A 61 8.44 13.94 9.10
CA PHE A 61 7.98 13.09 8.01
C PHE A 61 9.02 13.07 6.89
N GLN A 62 9.34 11.87 6.40
CA GLN A 62 10.13 11.73 5.19
C GLN A 62 9.26 12.03 3.97
N SER A 63 9.66 13.02 3.17
CA SER A 63 8.90 13.48 2.00
C SER A 63 9.24 12.72 0.71
N LYS A 64 10.39 12.06 0.66
CA LYS A 64 10.84 11.26 -0.49
C LYS A 64 11.05 9.82 -0.07
N LEU A 65 10.69 8.91 -0.97
CA LEU A 65 11.06 7.51 -0.90
C LEU A 65 12.41 7.35 -1.61
N ASP A 66 13.38 6.72 -0.96
CA ASP A 66 14.63 6.34 -1.58
C ASP A 66 14.41 5.02 -2.32
N GLY A 67 14.19 5.10 -3.65
CA GLY A 67 13.90 3.94 -4.48
C GLY A 67 12.40 3.70 -4.69
N PHE A 68 12.04 2.43 -4.87
CA PHE A 68 10.70 1.99 -5.23
C PHE A 68 10.17 0.96 -4.23
N ALA A 69 8.87 1.03 -3.97
CA ALA A 69 8.17 0.03 -3.19
C ALA A 69 7.07 -0.60 -4.04
N ILE A 70 7.10 -1.92 -4.20
CA ILE A 70 6.14 -2.67 -4.99
C ILE A 70 5.32 -3.54 -4.05
N LYS A 71 4.01 -3.38 -4.11
CA LYS A 71 3.04 -4.22 -3.41
C LYS A 71 2.33 -5.13 -4.40
N GLN A 72 2.29 -6.43 -4.11
CA GLN A 72 1.68 -7.42 -4.96
C GLN A 72 0.77 -8.34 -4.15
N PRO A 73 -0.46 -8.64 -4.64
CA PRO A 73 -1.32 -9.62 -3.99
C PRO A 73 -0.72 -11.03 -4.08
N VAL A 74 -0.95 -11.84 -3.06
CA VAL A 74 -0.57 -13.25 -3.01
C VAL A 74 -1.84 -14.10 -3.05
N PHE A 75 -1.82 -15.15 -3.88
CA PHE A 75 -2.92 -16.11 -4.03
C PHE A 75 -2.44 -17.50 -3.62
N SER A 76 -3.04 -18.08 -2.60
CA SER A 76 -2.68 -19.40 -2.10
C SER A 76 -3.51 -20.51 -2.78
N PHE A 77 -3.64 -20.46 -4.11
CA PHE A 77 -4.43 -21.46 -4.85
C PHE A 77 -3.94 -22.90 -4.70
N SER A 78 -2.65 -23.09 -4.44
CA SER A 78 -2.08 -24.41 -4.15
C SER A 78 -2.63 -25.03 -2.86
N LYS A 79 -3.02 -24.20 -1.89
CA LYS A 79 -3.62 -24.65 -0.61
C LYS A 79 -5.14 -24.89 -0.71
N PHE A 80 -5.76 -24.38 -1.77
CA PHE A 80 -7.21 -24.47 -1.98
C PHE A 80 -7.51 -24.98 -3.39
N PRO A 81 -7.32 -26.30 -3.65
CA PRO A 81 -7.40 -26.88 -5.00
C PRO A 81 -8.78 -26.73 -5.65
N ASN A 82 -9.85 -26.68 -4.85
CA ASN A 82 -11.23 -26.62 -5.33
C ASN A 82 -11.76 -25.19 -5.57
N VAL A 83 -10.92 -24.17 -5.35
CA VAL A 83 -11.34 -22.78 -5.59
C VAL A 83 -11.15 -22.41 -7.05
N ASN A 84 -12.14 -21.72 -7.61
CA ASN A 84 -12.02 -21.17 -8.95
C ASN A 84 -10.86 -20.15 -8.99
N LYS A 85 -9.84 -20.44 -9.80
CA LYS A 85 -8.61 -19.65 -9.92
C LYS A 85 -8.76 -18.42 -10.81
N ASN A 86 -9.85 -18.31 -11.56
CA ASN A 86 -10.10 -17.14 -12.40
C ASN A 86 -10.28 -15.89 -11.53
N LEU A 87 -9.54 -14.84 -11.85
CA LEU A 87 -9.69 -13.55 -11.19
C LEU A 87 -10.92 -12.83 -11.72
N GLY A 88 -11.69 -12.25 -10.83
CA GLY A 88 -12.89 -11.50 -11.09
C GLY A 88 -13.00 -10.31 -10.13
N PRO A 89 -14.17 -9.68 -10.02
CA PRO A 89 -14.38 -8.53 -9.13
C PRO A 89 -14.23 -8.88 -7.65
N GLU A 90 -14.35 -10.17 -7.31
CA GLU A 90 -14.19 -10.64 -5.94
C GLU A 90 -12.71 -10.66 -5.52
N MET A 91 -12.45 -10.26 -4.28
CA MET A 91 -11.11 -10.32 -3.72
C MET A 91 -10.76 -11.75 -3.32
N LYS A 92 -9.82 -12.37 -4.04
CA LYS A 92 -9.34 -13.75 -3.78
C LYS A 92 -7.93 -13.81 -3.20
N SER A 93 -7.29 -12.66 -2.99
CA SER A 93 -5.95 -12.62 -2.41
C SER A 93 -5.98 -13.02 -0.94
N THR A 94 -5.01 -13.85 -0.53
CA THR A 94 -4.84 -14.35 0.84
C THR A 94 -3.76 -13.61 1.62
N GLY A 95 -3.06 -12.69 0.97
CA GLY A 95 -1.99 -11.90 1.56
C GLY A 95 -1.41 -10.90 0.59
N GLU A 96 -0.36 -10.21 1.03
CA GLU A 96 0.38 -9.22 0.25
C GLU A 96 1.88 -9.45 0.39
N SER A 97 2.61 -9.35 -0.71
CA SER A 97 4.06 -9.35 -0.76
C SER A 97 4.56 -7.94 -1.03
N ILE A 98 5.61 -7.52 -0.33
CA ILE A 98 6.21 -6.20 -0.49
C ILE A 98 7.67 -6.38 -0.89
N LEU A 99 8.08 -5.63 -1.92
CA LEU A 99 9.47 -5.55 -2.37
C LEU A 99 9.91 -4.09 -2.33
N PHE A 100 11.13 -3.86 -1.83
CA PHE A 100 11.80 -2.57 -1.85
C PHE A 100 13.01 -2.68 -2.77
N ILE A 101 13.20 -1.69 -3.64
CA ILE A 101 14.27 -1.64 -4.64
C ILE A 101 14.85 -0.23 -4.58
N GLU A 102 16.14 -0.12 -4.28
CA GLU A 102 16.82 1.17 -4.13
C GLU A 102 17.11 1.80 -5.50
N ASP A 103 17.61 1.01 -6.46
CA ASP A 103 17.85 1.43 -7.83
C ASP A 103 17.09 0.53 -8.80
N LEU A 104 16.12 1.09 -9.52
CA LEU A 104 15.39 0.39 -10.56
C LEU A 104 15.84 0.90 -11.91
N LYS A 105 16.50 0.05 -12.69
CA LYS A 105 16.67 0.29 -14.13
C LYS A 105 15.42 -0.21 -14.85
N ASP A 106 15.04 0.44 -15.93
CA ASP A 106 13.79 0.14 -16.65
C ASP A 106 13.64 -1.35 -17.01
N ASP A 107 14.77 -2.01 -17.36
CA ASP A 107 14.79 -3.44 -17.68
C ASP A 107 14.53 -4.35 -16.46
N ASP A 108 14.93 -3.93 -15.26
CA ASP A 108 14.78 -4.71 -14.01
C ASP A 108 13.31 -4.84 -13.61
N PHE A 109 12.47 -3.84 -13.93
CA PHE A 109 11.05 -3.86 -13.57
C PHE A 109 10.32 -5.03 -14.23
N TYR A 110 10.53 -5.24 -15.52
CA TYR A 110 9.91 -6.34 -16.28
C TYR A 110 10.42 -7.69 -15.83
N GLU A 111 11.69 -7.82 -15.51
CA GLU A 111 12.28 -9.05 -15.01
C GLU A 111 11.74 -9.42 -13.63
N ILE A 112 11.71 -8.47 -12.71
CA ILE A 112 11.16 -8.65 -11.35
C ILE A 112 9.66 -8.99 -11.41
N TYR A 113 8.90 -8.30 -12.26
CA TYR A 113 7.48 -8.55 -12.47
C TYR A 113 7.25 -9.95 -13.06
N SER A 114 8.01 -10.35 -14.06
CA SER A 114 7.91 -11.64 -14.73
C SER A 114 8.27 -12.79 -13.82
N ARG A 115 9.37 -12.68 -13.06
CA ARG A 115 9.77 -13.68 -12.06
C ARG A 115 8.70 -13.86 -10.98
N ARG A 116 8.09 -12.78 -10.48
CA ARG A 116 7.02 -12.85 -9.48
C ARG A 116 5.72 -13.43 -10.02
N LYS A 117 5.35 -13.15 -11.27
CA LYS A 117 4.19 -13.75 -11.91
C LYS A 117 4.31 -15.29 -11.94
N MET A 118 5.51 -15.81 -12.13
CA MET A 118 5.78 -17.25 -12.14
C MET A 118 5.56 -17.93 -10.78
N TYR A 119 5.73 -17.21 -9.66
CA TYR A 119 5.45 -17.72 -8.30
C TYR A 119 3.97 -17.65 -7.91
N LEU A 120 3.19 -16.82 -8.59
CA LEU A 120 1.76 -16.64 -8.29
C LEU A 120 0.87 -17.63 -9.05
N THR A 121 1.40 -18.28 -10.07
CA THR A 121 0.68 -19.22 -10.97
C THR A 121 1.02 -20.69 -10.76
N LYS A 122 1.91 -21.01 -9.80
CA LYS A 122 2.27 -22.40 -9.46
C LYS A 122 1.48 -22.95 -8.28
#